data_08e13cd2c44a78ea7fa92f0f9cc2f7ff
#
_entry.id   08e13cd2c44a78ea7fa92f0f9cc2f7ff
#
_cell.length_a   1.000
_cell.length_b   1.000
_cell.length_c   1.000
_cell.angle_alpha   90.00
_cell.angle_beta   90.00
_cell.angle_gamma   90.00
#
_symmetry.space_group_name_H-M   'P 1'
#
loop_
_entity.id
_entity.type
_entity.pdbx_description
1 polymer ?
#
loop_
_entity_poly.entity_id
_entity_poly.type
_entity_poly.pdbx_seq_one_letter_code
_entity_poly.pdbx_strand_id
1 'polypeptide(L)'
;MNENKIEKQTFTYPFLFRIIFRYGNIIITPLLLLYTIPLVTFLDEKIILAFPLLVNLFLIYFLNRHYFDLYKILPYLIEADDEKITCSEFFLSKKEIVIYYDDIASLSGGIFENKISGIMKVCDEKNNLCIGFYQRLNNSGKLATIILSKVNRELYDIVLEKIKSGKQKVRK
;
A
#
# COMPACT_ATOMS: atom_id res chain seq x y z
N MET A 1 -4.35 16.09 -36.18
CA MET A 1 -4.52 14.99 -35.17
C MET A 1 -4.51 15.69 -33.83
N ASN A 2 -5.68 15.78 -33.18
CA ASN A 2 -5.73 16.32 -31.81
C ASN A 2 -5.12 15.27 -30.89
N GLU A 3 -3.91 15.49 -30.43
CA GLU A 3 -3.37 14.79 -29.27
C GLU A 3 -4.29 15.13 -28.10
N ASN A 4 -5.13 14.18 -27.72
CA ASN A 4 -5.87 14.21 -26.46
C ASN A 4 -4.83 14.11 -25.35
N LYS A 5 -4.22 15.24 -24.98
CA LYS A 5 -3.38 15.35 -23.81
C LYS A 5 -4.24 14.96 -22.60
N ILE A 6 -3.94 13.84 -21.97
CA ILE A 6 -4.71 13.40 -20.80
C ILE A 6 -4.50 14.47 -19.73
N GLU A 7 -5.60 15.13 -19.39
CA GLU A 7 -5.60 16.13 -18.33
C GLU A 7 -5.10 15.46 -17.03
N LYS A 8 -4.14 16.06 -16.37
CA LYS A 8 -3.55 15.57 -15.11
C LYS A 8 -4.64 15.12 -14.15
N GLN A 9 -4.66 13.85 -13.79
CA GLN A 9 -5.68 13.25 -12.94
C GLN A 9 -5.14 13.04 -11.54
N THR A 10 -5.94 13.43 -10.56
CA THR A 10 -5.58 13.36 -9.15
C THR A 10 -6.38 12.27 -8.44
N PHE A 11 -5.67 11.44 -7.67
CA PHE A 11 -6.22 10.33 -6.91
C PHE A 11 -5.87 10.48 -5.43
N THR A 12 -6.89 10.42 -4.56
CA THR A 12 -6.73 10.58 -3.10
C THR A 12 -7.52 9.52 -2.36
N TYR A 13 -7.15 9.27 -1.12
CA TYR A 13 -7.96 8.40 -0.25
C TYR A 13 -9.17 9.14 0.31
N PRO A 14 -10.33 8.46 0.49
CA PRO A 14 -11.42 8.97 1.30
C PRO A 14 -10.92 9.33 2.70
N PHE A 15 -11.50 10.38 3.29
CA PHE A 15 -11.07 10.96 4.56
C PHE A 15 -10.85 9.92 5.67
N LEU A 16 -11.79 8.98 5.85
CA LEU A 16 -11.71 7.95 6.89
C LEU A 16 -10.48 7.03 6.69
N PHE A 17 -10.26 6.54 5.46
CA PHE A 17 -9.12 5.67 5.15
C PHE A 17 -7.79 6.42 5.27
N ARG A 18 -7.77 7.71 4.91
CA ARG A 18 -6.59 8.56 5.08
C ARG A 18 -6.20 8.67 6.57
N ILE A 19 -7.17 8.83 7.47
CA ILE A 19 -6.92 8.84 8.93
C ILE A 19 -6.42 7.48 9.40
N ILE A 20 -7.08 6.39 9.03
CA ILE A 20 -6.72 5.03 9.47
C ILE A 20 -5.30 4.68 9.02
N PHE A 21 -4.97 4.88 7.74
CA PHE A 21 -3.65 4.55 7.23
C PHE A 21 -2.55 5.47 7.75
N ARG A 22 -2.88 6.71 8.08
CA ARG A 22 -1.91 7.71 8.57
C ARG A 22 -1.68 7.62 10.08
N TYR A 23 -2.73 7.44 10.85
CA TYR A 23 -2.68 7.59 12.31
C TYR A 23 -3.04 6.31 13.08
N GLY A 24 -3.48 5.24 12.40
CA GLY A 24 -3.94 4.03 13.07
C GLY A 24 -2.88 3.44 14.02
N ASN A 25 -1.62 3.42 13.61
CA ASN A 25 -0.54 2.93 14.47
C ASN A 25 -0.31 3.82 15.70
N ILE A 26 -0.40 5.14 15.53
CA ILE A 26 -0.19 6.13 16.62
C ILE A 26 -1.28 5.99 17.69
N ILE A 27 -2.46 5.51 17.34
CA ILE A 27 -3.57 5.31 18.28
C ILE A 27 -3.50 3.91 18.90
N ILE A 28 -3.30 2.88 18.09
CA ILE A 28 -3.37 1.47 18.55
C ILE A 28 -2.15 1.11 19.41
N THR A 29 -0.95 1.54 19.05
CA THR A 29 0.26 1.19 19.80
C THR A 29 0.23 1.67 21.25
N PRO A 30 -0.12 2.93 21.58
CA PRO A 30 -0.27 3.35 22.95
C PRO A 30 -1.34 2.57 23.74
N LEU A 31 -2.47 2.21 23.11
CA LEU A 31 -3.48 1.38 23.75
C LEU A 31 -2.97 0.00 24.11
N LEU A 32 -2.21 -0.63 23.22
CA LEU A 32 -1.56 -1.91 23.49
C LEU A 32 -0.49 -1.80 24.59
N LEU A 33 0.28 -0.69 24.62
CA LEU A 33 1.23 -0.40 25.68
C LEU A 33 0.55 -0.21 27.03
N LEU A 34 -0.57 0.52 27.10
CA LEU A 34 -1.37 0.64 28.33
C LEU A 34 -1.87 -0.72 28.81
N TYR A 35 -2.27 -1.60 27.90
CA TYR A 35 -2.69 -2.96 28.23
C TYR A 35 -1.51 -3.84 28.71
N THR A 36 -0.28 -3.53 28.32
CA THR A 36 0.92 -4.23 28.81
C THR A 36 1.14 -4.01 30.32
N ILE A 37 0.81 -2.82 30.85
CA ILE A 37 1.08 -2.44 32.25
C ILE A 37 0.49 -3.46 33.23
N PRO A 38 -0.84 -3.75 33.26
CA PRO A 38 -1.40 -4.72 34.20
C PRO A 38 -0.86 -6.14 33.97
N LEU A 39 -0.57 -6.54 32.72
CA LEU A 39 -0.01 -7.85 32.45
C LEU A 39 1.36 -8.05 33.11
N VAL A 40 2.21 -7.01 33.09
CA VAL A 40 3.53 -7.03 33.74
C VAL A 40 3.38 -6.95 35.25
N THR A 41 2.53 -6.08 35.77
CA THR A 41 2.36 -5.85 37.22
C THR A 41 1.90 -7.11 37.94
N PHE A 42 1.00 -7.89 37.36
CA PHE A 42 0.47 -9.11 37.99
C PHE A 42 1.17 -10.39 37.56
N LEU A 43 2.28 -10.30 36.81
CA LEU A 43 2.98 -11.48 36.29
C LEU A 43 3.56 -12.34 37.40
N ASP A 44 4.11 -11.73 38.46
CA ASP A 44 4.72 -12.43 39.61
C ASP A 44 3.67 -13.22 40.40
N GLU A 45 2.43 -12.73 40.45
CA GLU A 45 1.33 -13.42 41.14
C GLU A 45 0.70 -14.53 40.30
N LYS A 46 0.66 -14.33 38.99
CA LYS A 46 -0.05 -15.22 38.04
C LYS A 46 0.77 -15.44 36.79
N ILE A 47 1.64 -16.45 36.80
CA ILE A 47 2.52 -16.79 35.66
C ILE A 47 1.75 -17.06 34.35
N ILE A 48 0.45 -17.43 34.44
CA ILE A 48 -0.41 -17.62 33.25
C ILE A 48 -0.54 -16.33 32.42
N LEU A 49 -0.30 -15.15 33.01
CA LEU A 49 -0.32 -13.86 32.31
C LEU A 49 0.87 -13.67 31.35
N ALA A 50 1.90 -14.53 31.46
CA ALA A 50 3.01 -14.53 30.52
C ALA A 50 2.55 -14.77 29.07
N PHE A 51 1.55 -15.64 28.86
CA PHE A 51 1.04 -15.93 27.53
C PHE A 51 0.38 -14.71 26.87
N PRO A 52 -0.64 -14.03 27.45
CA PRO A 52 -1.21 -12.83 26.85
C PRO A 52 -0.19 -11.69 26.75
N LEU A 53 0.79 -11.59 27.66
CA LEU A 53 1.87 -10.62 27.56
C LEU A 53 2.72 -10.85 26.30
N LEU A 54 3.15 -12.08 26.04
CA LEU A 54 3.91 -12.42 24.83
C LEU A 54 3.12 -12.13 23.54
N VAL A 55 1.83 -12.49 23.52
CA VAL A 55 0.95 -12.20 22.38
C VAL A 55 0.85 -10.69 22.16
N ASN A 56 0.68 -9.91 23.22
CA ASN A 56 0.57 -8.46 23.12
C ASN A 56 1.86 -7.81 22.59
N LEU A 57 3.02 -8.22 23.09
CA LEU A 57 4.32 -7.75 22.59
C LEU A 57 4.55 -8.10 21.13
N PHE A 58 4.14 -9.30 20.73
CA PHE A 58 4.18 -9.75 19.35
C PHE A 58 3.30 -8.88 18.44
N LEU A 59 2.07 -8.57 18.89
CA LEU A 59 1.15 -7.68 18.16
C LEU A 59 1.75 -6.28 18.01
N ILE A 60 2.32 -5.70 19.07
CA ILE A 60 2.99 -4.39 19.03
C ILE A 60 4.11 -4.41 17.99
N TYR A 61 4.98 -5.44 18.03
CA TYR A 61 6.09 -5.56 17.09
C TYR A 61 5.62 -5.63 15.63
N PHE A 62 4.68 -6.56 15.32
CA PHE A 62 4.19 -6.76 13.95
C PHE A 62 3.43 -5.55 13.42
N LEU A 63 2.59 -4.93 14.27
CA LEU A 63 1.84 -3.75 13.90
C LEU A 63 2.79 -2.61 13.52
N ASN A 64 3.76 -2.32 14.38
CA ASN A 64 4.71 -1.24 14.11
C ASN A 64 5.54 -1.53 12.87
N ARG A 65 6.07 -2.73 12.70
CA ARG A 65 6.83 -3.12 11.52
C ARG A 65 6.01 -2.95 10.24
N HIS A 66 4.75 -3.42 10.24
CA HIS A 66 3.86 -3.29 9.09
C HIS A 66 3.61 -1.81 8.72
N TYR A 67 3.32 -0.96 9.71
CA TYR A 67 3.09 0.45 9.45
C TYR A 67 4.36 1.20 9.01
N PHE A 68 5.52 0.88 9.56
CA PHE A 68 6.78 1.47 9.10
C PHE A 68 7.06 1.15 7.63
N ASP A 69 6.82 -0.09 7.19
CA ASP A 69 6.99 -0.47 5.80
C ASP A 69 5.94 0.21 4.91
N LEU A 70 4.70 0.34 5.41
CA LEU A 70 3.62 1.04 4.69
C LEU A 70 3.95 2.53 4.49
N TYR A 71 4.42 3.21 5.52
CA TYR A 71 4.75 4.65 5.46
C TYR A 71 5.83 4.99 4.43
N LYS A 72 6.71 4.06 4.11
CA LYS A 72 7.77 4.26 3.11
C LYS A 72 7.22 4.32 1.69
N ILE A 73 6.16 3.56 1.40
CA ILE A 73 5.69 3.31 0.04
C ILE A 73 4.30 3.88 -0.25
N LEU A 74 3.50 4.25 0.78
CA LEU A 74 2.12 4.70 0.61
C LEU A 74 2.04 6.23 0.50
N PRO A 75 1.84 6.80 -0.71
CA PRO A 75 1.48 8.20 -0.88
C PRO A 75 -0.01 8.41 -0.58
N TYR A 76 -0.38 9.58 -0.10
CA TYR A 76 -1.79 9.97 0.09
C TYR A 76 -2.34 10.80 -1.06
N LEU A 77 -1.48 11.30 -1.92
CA LEU A 77 -1.81 12.01 -3.16
C LEU A 77 -1.03 11.39 -4.31
N ILE A 78 -1.74 10.96 -5.34
CA ILE A 78 -1.18 10.43 -6.58
C ILE A 78 -1.73 11.24 -7.74
N GLU A 79 -0.86 11.75 -8.57
CA GLU A 79 -1.18 12.46 -9.78
C GLU A 79 -0.62 11.69 -10.97
N ALA A 80 -1.48 11.40 -11.93
CA ALA A 80 -1.09 10.71 -13.15
C ALA A 80 -1.31 11.63 -14.36
N ASP A 81 -0.29 11.78 -15.16
CA ASP A 81 -0.34 12.49 -16.44
C ASP A 81 -0.02 11.53 -17.61
N ASP A 82 0.33 12.06 -18.77
CA ASP A 82 0.61 11.24 -19.97
C ASP A 82 1.93 10.48 -19.90
N GLU A 83 2.90 10.91 -19.11
CA GLU A 83 4.27 10.40 -19.14
C GLU A 83 4.68 9.74 -17.82
N LYS A 84 4.09 10.19 -16.70
CA LYS A 84 4.56 9.83 -15.37
C LYS A 84 3.48 9.81 -14.31
N ILE A 85 3.81 9.21 -13.19
CA ILE A 85 3.04 9.24 -11.95
C ILE A 85 3.84 10.03 -10.92
N THR A 86 3.24 11.05 -10.36
CA THR A 86 3.81 11.85 -9.28
C THR A 86 3.10 11.51 -7.97
N CYS A 87 3.85 11.09 -6.98
CA CYS A 87 3.36 10.64 -5.69
C CYS A 87 3.87 11.55 -4.58
N SER A 88 2.96 12.09 -3.80
CA SER A 88 3.27 13.04 -2.73
C SER A 88 2.46 12.77 -1.47
N GLU A 89 2.64 13.62 -0.45
CA GLU A 89 1.99 13.51 0.85
C GLU A 89 2.28 12.16 1.56
N PHE A 90 3.51 11.70 1.57
CA PHE A 90 3.90 10.56 2.41
C PHE A 90 3.82 10.91 3.89
N PHE A 91 3.60 9.89 4.75
CA PHE A 91 3.52 10.10 6.20
C PHE A 91 4.84 10.66 6.75
N LEU A 92 4.77 11.77 7.50
CA LEU A 92 5.91 12.49 8.09
C LEU A 92 7.06 12.80 7.11
N SER A 93 6.79 12.86 5.81
CA SER A 93 7.80 13.13 4.80
C SER A 93 7.27 14.09 3.74
N LYS A 94 8.09 15.05 3.36
CA LYS A 94 7.83 15.98 2.24
C LYS A 94 8.38 15.45 0.91
N LYS A 95 8.79 14.16 0.87
CA LYS A 95 9.32 13.58 -0.36
C LYS A 95 8.24 13.54 -1.44
N GLU A 96 8.69 13.72 -2.66
CA GLU A 96 7.93 13.49 -3.86
C GLU A 96 8.63 12.39 -4.66
N ILE A 97 7.87 11.40 -5.11
CA ILE A 97 8.38 10.31 -5.95
C ILE A 97 7.74 10.46 -7.32
N VAL A 98 8.56 10.54 -8.34
CA VAL A 98 8.14 10.56 -9.74
C VAL A 98 8.58 9.25 -10.38
N ILE A 99 7.64 8.54 -11.01
CA ILE A 99 7.91 7.32 -11.77
C ILE A 99 7.40 7.52 -13.19
N TYR A 100 8.28 7.42 -14.17
CA TYR A 100 7.91 7.43 -15.58
C TYR A 100 7.35 6.05 -15.97
N TYR A 101 6.34 6.03 -16.84
CA TYR A 101 5.71 4.76 -17.24
C TYR A 101 6.70 3.81 -17.92
N ASP A 102 7.65 4.34 -18.69
CA ASP A 102 8.70 3.57 -19.38
C ASP A 102 9.72 2.93 -18.44
N ASP A 103 9.87 3.47 -17.22
CA ASP A 103 10.80 2.96 -16.20
C ASP A 103 10.14 1.96 -15.24
N ILE A 104 8.83 1.72 -15.36
CA ILE A 104 8.13 0.73 -14.53
C ILE A 104 8.61 -0.67 -14.93
N ALA A 105 9.31 -1.31 -13.98
CA ALA A 105 9.83 -2.66 -14.15
C ALA A 105 8.89 -3.74 -13.61
N SER A 106 8.10 -3.45 -12.57
CA SER A 106 7.21 -4.45 -12.00
C SER A 106 5.91 -3.87 -11.45
N LEU A 107 4.83 -4.64 -11.64
CA LEU A 107 3.49 -4.41 -11.10
C LEU A 107 3.07 -5.65 -10.31
N SER A 108 2.64 -5.46 -9.05
CA SER A 108 2.28 -6.57 -8.18
C SER A 108 1.18 -6.21 -7.18
N GLY A 109 0.51 -7.25 -6.66
CA GLY A 109 -0.53 -7.13 -5.64
C GLY A 109 -1.88 -6.61 -6.15
N GLY A 110 -2.89 -6.66 -5.29
CA GLY A 110 -4.23 -6.15 -5.57
C GLY A 110 -4.78 -6.59 -6.93
N ILE A 111 -5.27 -5.65 -7.72
CA ILE A 111 -5.88 -5.88 -9.04
C ILE A 111 -4.86 -6.51 -10.02
N PHE A 112 -3.58 -6.17 -9.93
CA PHE A 112 -2.55 -6.71 -10.83
C PHE A 112 -2.31 -8.23 -10.67
N GLU A 113 -2.77 -8.81 -9.56
CA GLU A 113 -2.71 -10.25 -9.28
C GLU A 113 -4.09 -10.87 -9.08
N ASN A 114 -5.15 -10.20 -9.49
CA ASN A 114 -6.54 -10.62 -9.28
C ASN A 114 -6.88 -10.92 -7.81
N LYS A 115 -6.30 -10.17 -6.87
CA LYS A 115 -6.62 -10.24 -5.44
C LYS A 115 -7.67 -9.19 -5.11
N ILE A 116 -8.69 -9.60 -4.33
CA ILE A 116 -9.80 -8.72 -3.90
C ILE A 116 -9.30 -7.62 -2.95
N SER A 117 -8.21 -7.86 -2.23
CA SER A 117 -7.62 -6.90 -1.31
C SER A 117 -6.10 -6.98 -1.35
N GLY A 118 -5.45 -5.92 -0.89
CA GLY A 118 -4.01 -5.84 -0.84
C GLY A 118 -3.49 -4.53 -1.43
N ILE A 119 -2.23 -4.28 -1.15
CA ILE A 119 -1.52 -3.13 -1.69
C ILE A 119 -1.09 -3.44 -3.13
N MET A 120 -1.43 -2.56 -4.04
CA MET A 120 -0.90 -2.56 -5.40
C MET A 120 0.44 -1.83 -5.38
N LYS A 121 1.48 -2.47 -5.90
CA LYS A 121 2.84 -1.91 -5.94
C LYS A 121 3.25 -1.65 -7.37
N VAL A 122 3.84 -0.49 -7.58
CA VAL A 122 4.45 -0.05 -8.83
C VAL A 122 5.91 0.25 -8.53
N CYS A 123 6.82 -0.46 -9.15
CA CYS A 123 8.24 -0.33 -8.88
C CYS A 123 9.02 0.03 -10.13
N ASP A 124 9.90 1.01 -9.99
CA ASP A 124 10.97 1.37 -10.90
C ASP A 124 12.27 0.79 -10.31
N GLU A 125 12.79 -0.27 -10.94
CA GLU A 125 13.99 -0.95 -10.47
C GLU A 125 15.26 -0.15 -10.76
N LYS A 126 15.28 0.66 -11.81
CA LYS A 126 16.46 1.47 -12.18
C LYS A 126 16.79 2.49 -11.07
N ASN A 127 15.76 3.14 -10.55
CA ASN A 127 15.91 4.15 -9.50
C ASN A 127 15.67 3.58 -8.09
N ASN A 128 15.42 2.28 -7.97
CA ASN A 128 15.06 1.61 -6.71
C ASN A 128 13.89 2.31 -5.98
N LEU A 129 12.91 2.74 -6.75
CA LEU A 129 11.72 3.42 -6.25
C LEU A 129 10.52 2.49 -6.33
N CYS A 130 9.78 2.39 -5.24
CA CYS A 130 8.51 1.67 -5.21
C CYS A 130 7.46 2.53 -4.53
N ILE A 131 6.29 2.58 -5.14
CA ILE A 131 5.08 3.14 -4.52
C ILE A 131 4.04 2.05 -4.36
N GLY A 132 3.17 2.23 -3.37
CA GLY A 132 2.06 1.32 -3.15
C GLY A 132 0.76 2.10 -2.93
N PHE A 133 -0.35 1.54 -3.38
CA PHE A 133 -1.67 2.11 -3.11
C PHE A 133 -2.71 0.99 -2.93
N TYR A 134 -3.71 1.26 -2.11
CA TYR A 134 -4.80 0.31 -1.88
C TYR A 134 -5.96 0.56 -2.84
N GLN A 135 -6.78 -0.48 -3.05
CA GLN A 135 -8.03 -0.37 -3.81
C GLN A 135 -9.03 0.64 -3.20
N ARG A 136 -8.82 1.04 -1.95
CA ARG A 136 -9.61 2.08 -1.26
C ARG A 136 -9.29 3.51 -1.71
N LEU A 137 -8.27 3.68 -2.55
CA LEU A 137 -8.01 4.94 -3.25
C LEU A 137 -9.19 5.26 -4.17
N ASN A 138 -9.65 6.52 -4.17
CA ASN A 138 -10.73 6.95 -5.07
C ASN A 138 -10.33 6.68 -6.51
N ASN A 139 -11.20 6.02 -7.27
CA ASN A 139 -10.97 5.64 -8.67
C ASN A 139 -9.68 4.80 -8.87
N SER A 140 -9.31 3.96 -7.90
CA SER A 140 -8.11 3.11 -7.98
C SER A 140 -8.08 2.21 -9.23
N GLY A 141 -9.24 1.73 -9.69
CA GLY A 141 -9.36 0.98 -10.94
C GLY A 141 -8.97 1.81 -12.16
N LYS A 142 -9.35 3.10 -12.20
CA LYS A 142 -8.97 4.02 -13.28
C LYS A 142 -7.46 4.26 -13.29
N LEU A 143 -6.86 4.48 -12.09
CA LEU A 143 -5.41 4.60 -11.97
C LEU A 143 -4.70 3.34 -12.47
N ALA A 144 -5.14 2.15 -12.05
CA ALA A 144 -4.58 0.89 -12.52
C ALA A 144 -4.69 0.72 -14.03
N THR A 145 -5.82 1.14 -14.64
CA THR A 145 -6.01 1.12 -16.09
C THR A 145 -5.07 2.08 -16.80
N ILE A 146 -4.88 3.30 -16.30
CA ILE A 146 -3.93 4.26 -16.85
C ILE A 146 -2.52 3.66 -16.83
N ILE A 147 -2.09 3.12 -15.70
CA ILE A 147 -0.77 2.48 -15.57
C ILE A 147 -0.62 1.35 -16.60
N LEU A 148 -1.58 0.42 -16.66
CA LEU A 148 -1.54 -0.70 -17.59
C LEU A 148 -1.55 -0.29 -19.06
N SER A 149 -2.19 0.81 -19.40
CA SER A 149 -2.23 1.31 -20.78
C SER A 149 -0.94 2.00 -21.24
N LYS A 150 -0.08 2.38 -20.29
CA LYS A 150 1.13 3.17 -20.55
C LYS A 150 2.44 2.37 -20.35
N VAL A 151 2.40 1.26 -19.61
CA VAL A 151 3.57 0.39 -19.44
C VAL A 151 3.91 -0.35 -20.73
N ASN A 152 5.15 -0.85 -20.81
CA ASN A 152 5.60 -1.63 -21.95
C ASN A 152 4.76 -2.91 -22.15
N ARG A 153 4.69 -3.40 -23.37
CA ARG A 153 3.84 -4.52 -23.76
C ARG A 153 4.19 -5.82 -23.02
N GLU A 154 5.46 -6.05 -22.77
CA GLU A 154 5.93 -7.25 -22.07
C GLU A 154 5.37 -7.31 -20.63
N LEU A 155 5.49 -6.21 -19.87
CA LEU A 155 4.95 -6.10 -18.52
C LEU A 155 3.41 -6.20 -18.51
N TYR A 156 2.75 -5.60 -19.49
CA TYR A 156 1.30 -5.71 -19.67
C TYR A 156 0.87 -7.17 -19.83
N ASP A 157 1.54 -7.94 -20.71
CA ASP A 157 1.22 -9.34 -20.96
C ASP A 157 1.45 -10.21 -19.72
N ILE A 158 2.55 -9.98 -18.97
CA ILE A 158 2.81 -10.66 -17.70
C ILE A 158 1.68 -10.42 -16.68
N VAL A 159 1.22 -9.19 -16.55
CA VAL A 159 0.13 -8.85 -15.63
C VAL A 159 -1.19 -9.49 -16.07
N LEU A 160 -1.49 -9.50 -17.36
CA LEU A 160 -2.69 -10.16 -17.88
C LEU A 160 -2.69 -11.67 -17.60
N GLU A 161 -1.55 -12.34 -17.73
CA GLU A 161 -1.43 -13.76 -17.36
C GLU A 161 -1.69 -14.00 -15.88
N LYS A 162 -1.14 -13.18 -15.01
CA LYS A 162 -1.39 -13.26 -13.56
C LYS A 162 -2.88 -13.07 -13.23
N ILE A 163 -3.56 -12.12 -13.87
CA ILE A 163 -5.00 -11.88 -13.68
C ILE A 163 -5.81 -13.10 -14.16
N LYS A 164 -5.45 -13.69 -15.31
CA LYS A 164 -6.15 -14.87 -15.88
C LYS A 164 -5.95 -16.11 -15.00
N SER A 165 -4.72 -16.37 -14.55
CA SER A 165 -4.41 -17.52 -13.68
C SER A 165 -5.08 -17.42 -12.31
N GLY A 166 -5.19 -16.22 -11.75
CA GLY A 166 -5.93 -15.97 -10.52
C GLY A 166 -7.43 -16.28 -10.62
N LYS A 167 -8.06 -16.02 -11.78
CA LYS A 167 -9.47 -16.37 -12.03
C LYS A 167 -9.74 -17.87 -12.07
N GLN A 168 -8.78 -18.68 -12.50
CA GLN A 168 -8.93 -20.14 -12.53
C GLN A 168 -8.86 -20.77 -11.13
N LYS A 169 -8.09 -20.20 -10.20
CA LYS A 169 -8.01 -20.69 -8.80
C LYS A 169 -9.27 -20.43 -7.97
N VAL A 170 -10.05 -19.42 -8.31
CA VAL A 170 -11.29 -19.06 -7.57
C VAL A 170 -12.50 -19.89 -8.03
N ARG A 171 -12.42 -20.57 -9.18
CA ARG A 171 -13.51 -21.38 -9.75
C ARG A 171 -13.41 -22.89 -9.40
N LYS A 172 -12.42 -23.30 -8.66
CA LYS A 172 -12.30 -24.65 -8.06
C LYS A 172 -12.56 -24.58 -6.55
#